data_6e2bd94fa605eb8c34533f3d51d10e78
#
_entry.id   6e2bd94fa605eb8c34533f3d51d10e78
#
_cell.length_a   1.000
_cell.length_b   1.000
_cell.length_c   1.000
_cell.angle_alpha   90.00
_cell.angle_beta   90.00
_cell.angle_gamma   90.00
#
_symmetry.space_group_name_H-M   'P 1'
#
loop_
_entity.id
_entity.type
_entity.pdbx_description
1 polymer ?
#
loop_
_entity_poly.entity_id
_entity_poly.type
_entity_poly.pdbx_seq_one_letter_code
_entity_poly.pdbx_strand_id
1 'polypeptide(L)'
;GQIQSSFEEEEPSKVLLKRLSTRWQQVHEADTDSQPRLRLIENRFEELVRKAEFTFMPDEEGQERRLSELSDGQRSLFHIALTAATLETEREAFALPADDSSFEQDKLRRVHLTILAIEEPENSLSPFFLSRIIKQAREIGGLSTAQVMLSSHSPAILSRIEPSEVRYFRMDRGARCSSIRELTLPEDGNEASVYVRLAVKAYPELYFARFVILGEGDSERVVIPKIAEEMGVPLDPSFVPVVPLGGRFVAHFWRLLNDLDIPHATLLDLDLGRRHGGAKTMRGCLENLADIGNDFRNNIQYLLGNVDPDEADQLTDQNLLGGAPQANWLQAFCEEGVFFSFPIDLDFSMLRAFPRAYQVPNPGGRGPMGSAEAIQARKSTTLKTGGKPALYTHHYDDSFKWYPYLFLSSSKPETHLAAFSRISDGDIARSAPREIRKLIEYVKQKLDLSGEDA
;
A
#
# COMPACT_ATOMS: atom_id res chain seq x y z
N GLY A 1 -47.74 -26.34 4.49
CA GLY A 1 -49.04 -26.10 5.05
C GLY A 1 -49.00 -25.67 6.53
N GLN A 2 -49.91 -26.21 7.34
CA GLN A 2 -50.12 -25.74 8.71
C GLN A 2 -48.84 -25.86 9.61
N ILE A 3 -48.03 -26.91 9.47
CA ILE A 3 -46.80 -27.10 10.27
C ILE A 3 -45.76 -26.05 9.95
N GLN A 4 -45.61 -25.69 8.69
CA GLN A 4 -44.67 -24.62 8.28
C GLN A 4 -45.09 -23.26 8.86
N SER A 5 -46.40 -22.94 8.78
CA SER A 5 -46.91 -21.69 9.35
C SER A 5 -46.75 -21.64 10.87
N SER A 6 -47.05 -22.75 11.58
CA SER A 6 -46.85 -22.82 13.04
C SER A 6 -45.39 -22.68 13.42
N PHE A 7 -44.44 -23.26 12.67
CA PHE A 7 -43.00 -23.14 12.92
C PHE A 7 -42.47 -21.71 12.70
N GLU A 8 -42.97 -21.04 11.63
CA GLU A 8 -42.62 -19.64 11.35
C GLU A 8 -43.20 -18.67 12.42
N GLU A 9 -44.29 -19.05 13.07
CA GLU A 9 -44.95 -18.28 14.13
C GLU A 9 -44.29 -18.43 15.50
N GLU A 10 -43.47 -19.47 15.71
CA GLU A 10 -42.72 -19.68 16.97
C GLU A 10 -41.71 -18.55 17.22
N GLU A 11 -41.67 -18.03 18.45
CA GLU A 11 -40.80 -16.92 18.82
C GLU A 11 -39.30 -17.15 18.52
N PRO A 12 -38.70 -18.32 18.80
CA PRO A 12 -37.29 -18.57 18.45
C PRO A 12 -37.03 -18.46 16.94
N SER A 13 -37.96 -18.96 16.10
CA SER A 13 -37.84 -18.89 14.66
C SER A 13 -37.94 -17.45 14.14
N LYS A 14 -38.86 -16.68 14.68
CA LYS A 14 -39.03 -15.24 14.37
C LYS A 14 -37.80 -14.44 14.75
N VAL A 15 -37.27 -14.64 15.94
CA VAL A 15 -36.07 -13.92 16.42
C VAL A 15 -34.87 -14.22 15.52
N LEU A 16 -34.63 -15.50 15.21
CA LEU A 16 -33.52 -15.90 14.34
C LEU A 16 -33.66 -15.31 12.94
N LEU A 17 -34.83 -15.48 12.31
CA LEU A 17 -35.08 -14.99 10.94
C LEU A 17 -34.97 -13.46 10.85
N LYS A 18 -35.51 -12.75 11.82
CA LYS A 18 -35.41 -11.28 11.87
C LYS A 18 -33.95 -10.82 11.92
N ARG A 19 -33.13 -11.43 12.77
CA ARG A 19 -31.72 -11.09 12.88
C ARG A 19 -30.94 -11.46 11.64
N LEU A 20 -31.19 -12.67 11.11
CA LEU A 20 -30.56 -13.13 9.88
C LEU A 20 -30.91 -12.21 8.71
N SER A 21 -32.17 -11.83 8.54
CA SER A 21 -32.59 -10.89 7.49
C SER A 21 -31.92 -9.54 7.63
N THR A 22 -31.81 -9.01 8.86
CA THR A 22 -31.09 -7.75 9.12
C THR A 22 -29.62 -7.86 8.73
N ARG A 23 -28.95 -8.94 9.12
CA ARG A 23 -27.52 -9.16 8.80
C ARG A 23 -27.31 -9.46 7.32
N TRP A 24 -28.21 -10.20 6.71
CA TRP A 24 -28.18 -10.48 5.27
C TRP A 24 -28.27 -9.18 4.46
N GLN A 25 -29.22 -8.30 4.78
CA GLN A 25 -29.37 -7.00 4.12
C GLN A 25 -28.13 -6.09 4.28
N GLN A 26 -27.38 -6.23 5.35
CA GLN A 26 -26.13 -5.46 5.55
C GLN A 26 -24.99 -5.92 4.63
N VAL A 27 -24.96 -7.18 4.22
CA VAL A 27 -23.88 -7.75 3.38
C VAL A 27 -24.32 -7.95 1.93
N HIS A 28 -25.62 -8.13 1.67
CA HIS A 28 -26.20 -8.36 0.35
C HIS A 28 -27.21 -7.26 0.01
N GLU A 29 -26.81 -6.30 -0.82
CA GLU A 29 -27.60 -5.12 -1.21
C GLU A 29 -28.01 -5.26 -2.70
N ALA A 30 -28.73 -6.32 -3.00
CA ALA A 30 -29.33 -6.52 -4.31
C ALA A 30 -30.85 -6.59 -4.18
N ASP A 31 -31.56 -6.24 -5.23
CA ASP A 31 -33.02 -6.35 -5.29
C ASP A 31 -33.49 -7.80 -5.39
N THR A 32 -32.57 -8.72 -5.71
CA THR A 32 -32.81 -10.16 -5.79
C THR A 32 -32.23 -10.89 -4.57
N ASP A 33 -32.75 -12.08 -4.26
CA ASP A 33 -32.31 -12.92 -3.13
C ASP A 33 -32.27 -12.18 -1.78
N SER A 34 -33.16 -11.20 -1.61
CA SER A 34 -33.08 -10.21 -0.53
C SER A 34 -33.59 -10.75 0.82
N GLN A 35 -34.36 -11.85 0.83
CA GLN A 35 -34.98 -12.36 2.05
C GLN A 35 -34.66 -13.84 2.28
N PRO A 36 -33.86 -14.21 3.28
CA PRO A 36 -33.69 -15.58 3.71
C PRO A 36 -34.98 -16.11 4.36
N ARG A 37 -35.35 -17.34 4.02
CA ARG A 37 -36.48 -18.03 4.61
C ARG A 37 -36.06 -19.40 5.12
N LEU A 38 -36.68 -19.83 6.20
CA LEU A 38 -36.48 -21.15 6.80
C LEU A 38 -37.62 -22.08 6.42
N ARG A 39 -37.32 -23.12 5.65
CA ARG A 39 -38.33 -24.09 5.17
C ARG A 39 -38.13 -25.46 5.80
N LEU A 40 -39.23 -26.06 6.28
CA LEU A 40 -39.26 -27.41 6.81
C LEU A 40 -39.57 -28.43 5.70
N ILE A 41 -38.76 -29.52 5.64
CA ILE A 41 -38.84 -30.49 4.51
C ILE A 41 -39.55 -31.80 4.88
N GLU A 42 -39.70 -32.13 6.17
CA GLU A 42 -40.32 -33.40 6.65
C GLU A 42 -41.36 -33.28 7.78
N ASN A 43 -42.19 -34.35 7.95
CA ASN A 43 -43.36 -34.36 8.83
C ASN A 43 -43.10 -34.81 10.28
N ARG A 44 -41.91 -35.25 10.67
CA ARG A 44 -41.55 -35.55 12.07
C ARG A 44 -40.73 -34.37 12.66
N PHE A 45 -41.17 -33.85 13.79
CA PHE A 45 -40.63 -32.60 14.35
C PHE A 45 -39.12 -32.59 14.53
N GLU A 46 -38.53 -33.69 15.03
CA GLU A 46 -37.05 -33.75 15.18
C GLU A 46 -36.31 -33.87 13.85
N GLU A 47 -36.88 -34.55 12.86
CA GLU A 47 -36.33 -34.64 11.50
C GLU A 47 -36.60 -33.38 10.70
N LEU A 48 -37.70 -32.69 10.99
CA LEU A 48 -38.04 -31.39 10.41
C LEU A 48 -36.99 -30.32 10.77
N VAL A 49 -36.58 -30.26 12.06
CA VAL A 49 -35.55 -29.31 12.52
C VAL A 49 -34.19 -29.65 11.91
N ARG A 50 -33.85 -30.94 11.78
CA ARG A 50 -32.58 -31.38 11.16
C ARG A 50 -32.47 -31.12 9.68
N LYS A 51 -33.61 -31.01 8.98
CA LYS A 51 -33.70 -30.80 7.53
C LYS A 51 -34.28 -29.42 7.16
N ALA A 52 -34.27 -28.49 8.10
CA ALA A 52 -34.62 -27.11 7.82
C ALA A 52 -33.64 -26.51 6.81
N GLU A 53 -34.13 -25.94 5.74
CA GLU A 53 -33.33 -25.33 4.67
C GLU A 53 -33.66 -23.86 4.59
N PHE A 54 -32.61 -23.05 4.42
CA PHE A 54 -32.79 -21.64 4.10
C PHE A 54 -33.03 -21.45 2.61
N THR A 55 -34.07 -20.69 2.30
CA THR A 55 -34.42 -20.29 0.93
C THR A 55 -34.45 -18.76 0.85
N PHE A 56 -34.24 -18.23 -0.33
CA PHE A 56 -34.11 -16.81 -0.59
C PHE A 56 -35.18 -16.40 -1.62
N MET A 57 -35.84 -15.25 -1.38
CA MET A 57 -36.82 -14.70 -2.29
C MET A 57 -36.78 -13.18 -2.37
N PRO A 58 -37.18 -12.61 -3.50
CA PRO A 58 -37.28 -13.23 -4.81
C PRO A 58 -35.97 -13.21 -5.57
N ASP A 59 -35.74 -14.10 -6.52
CA ASP A 59 -34.76 -13.94 -7.58
C ASP A 59 -35.24 -12.96 -8.67
N GLU A 60 -34.49 -12.82 -9.75
CA GLU A 60 -34.84 -11.94 -10.89
C GLU A 60 -36.12 -12.38 -11.62
N GLU A 61 -36.47 -13.65 -11.50
CA GLU A 61 -37.67 -14.23 -12.08
C GLU A 61 -38.82 -14.33 -11.06
N GLY A 62 -38.65 -13.85 -9.84
CA GLY A 62 -39.62 -13.91 -8.76
C GLY A 62 -39.76 -15.30 -8.13
N GLN A 63 -38.76 -16.17 -8.32
CA GLN A 63 -38.77 -17.53 -7.81
C GLN A 63 -37.99 -17.67 -6.51
N GLU A 64 -38.30 -18.72 -5.75
CA GLU A 64 -37.58 -19.09 -4.54
C GLU A 64 -36.30 -19.85 -4.91
N ARG A 65 -35.15 -19.42 -4.38
CA ARG A 65 -33.86 -20.07 -4.58
C ARG A 65 -33.37 -20.73 -3.30
N ARG A 66 -32.76 -21.90 -3.42
CA ARG A 66 -32.12 -22.59 -2.31
C ARG A 66 -30.70 -22.03 -2.05
N LEU A 67 -30.20 -22.27 -0.86
CA LEU A 67 -28.80 -21.88 -0.52
C LEU A 67 -27.76 -22.50 -1.49
N SER A 68 -28.05 -23.75 -1.96
CA SER A 68 -27.18 -24.45 -2.94
C SER A 68 -27.17 -23.80 -4.34
N GLU A 69 -28.15 -22.98 -4.66
CA GLU A 69 -28.30 -22.29 -5.94
C GLU A 69 -27.69 -20.89 -5.93
N LEU A 70 -27.28 -20.43 -4.77
CA LEU A 70 -26.53 -19.19 -4.64
C LEU A 70 -25.09 -19.37 -5.13
N SER A 71 -24.46 -18.27 -5.57
CA SER A 71 -23.03 -18.25 -5.88
C SER A 71 -22.19 -18.53 -4.64
N ASP A 72 -20.94 -18.97 -4.83
CA ASP A 72 -20.00 -19.20 -3.72
C ASP A 72 -19.82 -17.97 -2.84
N GLY A 73 -19.73 -16.79 -3.45
CA GLY A 73 -19.64 -15.54 -2.73
C GLY A 73 -20.89 -15.24 -1.88
N GLN A 74 -22.08 -15.42 -2.44
CA GLN A 74 -23.33 -15.24 -1.70
C GLN A 74 -23.44 -16.25 -0.55
N ARG A 75 -23.02 -17.49 -0.76
CA ARG A 75 -23.00 -18.51 0.31
C ARG A 75 -22.05 -18.09 1.46
N SER A 76 -20.86 -17.59 1.14
CA SER A 76 -19.92 -17.09 2.13
C SER A 76 -20.50 -15.92 2.94
N LEU A 77 -21.14 -14.96 2.27
CA LEU A 77 -21.84 -13.83 2.93
C LEU A 77 -22.93 -14.32 3.85
N PHE A 78 -23.73 -15.31 3.41
CA PHE A 78 -24.79 -15.89 4.21
C PHE A 78 -24.25 -16.60 5.46
N HIS A 79 -23.17 -17.37 5.36
CA HIS A 79 -22.55 -18.02 6.51
C HIS A 79 -22.05 -17.00 7.55
N ILE A 80 -21.44 -15.90 7.14
CA ILE A 80 -21.02 -14.81 8.05
C ILE A 80 -22.25 -14.20 8.73
N ALA A 81 -23.30 -13.89 7.96
CA ALA A 81 -24.53 -13.31 8.49
C ALA A 81 -25.25 -14.27 9.47
N LEU A 82 -25.29 -15.55 9.15
CA LEU A 82 -25.89 -16.57 10.00
C LEU A 82 -25.09 -16.73 11.31
N THR A 83 -23.75 -16.73 11.26
CA THR A 83 -22.90 -16.80 12.45
C THR A 83 -23.14 -15.58 13.33
N ALA A 84 -23.16 -14.38 12.78
CA ALA A 84 -23.47 -13.17 13.54
C ALA A 84 -24.85 -13.24 14.21
N ALA A 85 -25.89 -13.64 13.46
CA ALA A 85 -27.25 -13.74 13.98
C ALA A 85 -27.35 -14.79 15.10
N THR A 86 -26.62 -15.91 14.97
CA THR A 86 -26.59 -16.99 15.99
C THR A 86 -25.96 -16.49 17.28
N LEU A 87 -24.80 -15.83 17.21
CA LEU A 87 -24.09 -15.28 18.37
C LEU A 87 -24.90 -14.18 19.08
N GLU A 88 -25.58 -13.33 18.32
CA GLU A 88 -26.46 -12.32 18.90
C GLU A 88 -27.68 -12.94 19.59
N THR A 89 -28.26 -13.97 18.99
CA THR A 89 -29.40 -14.72 19.56
C THR A 89 -28.99 -15.43 20.84
N GLU A 90 -27.85 -16.11 20.86
CA GLU A 90 -27.29 -16.76 22.07
C GLU A 90 -27.05 -15.75 23.19
N ARG A 91 -26.42 -14.62 22.89
CA ARG A 91 -26.15 -13.57 23.86
C ARG A 91 -27.45 -13.03 24.49
N GLU A 92 -28.48 -12.79 23.67
CA GLU A 92 -29.76 -12.27 24.16
C GLU A 92 -30.49 -13.32 24.98
N ALA A 93 -30.46 -14.59 24.54
CA ALA A 93 -31.06 -15.69 25.28
C ALA A 93 -30.52 -15.81 26.70
N PHE A 94 -29.22 -15.57 26.92
CA PHE A 94 -28.59 -15.60 28.23
C PHE A 94 -28.62 -14.26 28.99
N ALA A 95 -28.92 -13.14 28.33
CA ALA A 95 -29.04 -11.83 28.97
C ALA A 95 -30.40 -11.60 29.62
N LEU A 96 -31.44 -12.27 29.14
CA LEU A 96 -32.80 -12.18 29.69
C LEU A 96 -32.98 -13.09 30.92
N PRO A 97 -33.87 -12.75 31.88
CA PRO A 97 -34.34 -13.70 32.89
C PRO A 97 -34.92 -14.96 32.23
N ALA A 98 -34.78 -16.09 32.89
CA ALA A 98 -35.24 -17.39 32.34
C ALA A 98 -36.74 -17.36 31.93
N ASP A 99 -37.56 -16.67 32.74
CA ASP A 99 -39.01 -16.56 32.48
C ASP A 99 -39.36 -15.65 31.30
N ASP A 100 -38.44 -14.74 30.92
CA ASP A 100 -38.62 -13.78 29.81
C ASP A 100 -37.93 -14.24 28.54
N SER A 101 -37.15 -15.32 28.58
CA SER A 101 -36.40 -15.85 27.43
C SER A 101 -37.30 -16.74 26.56
N SER A 102 -37.26 -16.52 25.25
CA SER A 102 -37.91 -17.41 24.27
C SER A 102 -37.22 -18.79 24.17
N PHE A 103 -36.11 -18.99 24.88
CA PHE A 103 -35.30 -20.19 24.87
C PHE A 103 -35.24 -20.83 26.25
N GLU A 104 -35.29 -22.15 26.33
CA GLU A 104 -35.05 -22.93 27.57
C GLU A 104 -33.52 -22.88 27.86
N GLN A 105 -33.09 -21.92 28.71
CA GLN A 105 -31.68 -21.60 28.97
C GLN A 105 -30.92 -22.79 29.56
N ASP A 106 -31.58 -23.65 30.34
CA ASP A 106 -31.03 -24.87 30.92
C ASP A 106 -30.69 -25.97 29.89
N LYS A 107 -31.32 -25.90 28.73
CA LYS A 107 -31.06 -26.78 27.58
C LYS A 107 -30.04 -26.21 26.60
N LEU A 108 -29.75 -24.90 26.66
CA LEU A 108 -28.77 -24.27 25.81
C LEU A 108 -27.36 -24.54 26.29
N ARG A 109 -26.50 -24.97 25.37
CA ARG A 109 -25.07 -25.11 25.68
C ARG A 109 -24.41 -23.74 25.54
N ARG A 110 -23.96 -23.17 26.65
CA ARG A 110 -23.22 -21.91 26.64
C ARG A 110 -21.86 -22.10 25.99
N VAL A 111 -21.63 -21.41 24.87
CA VAL A 111 -20.34 -21.35 24.19
C VAL A 111 -19.52 -20.21 24.81
N HIS A 112 -18.36 -20.51 25.36
CA HIS A 112 -17.50 -19.53 26.03
C HIS A 112 -16.65 -18.73 25.05
N LEU A 113 -16.28 -19.33 23.92
CA LEU A 113 -15.53 -18.68 22.86
C LEU A 113 -15.90 -19.29 21.50
N THR A 114 -16.27 -18.43 20.58
CA THR A 114 -16.44 -18.76 19.16
C THR A 114 -15.32 -18.09 18.36
N ILE A 115 -14.57 -18.88 17.61
CA ILE A 115 -13.56 -18.36 16.68
C ILE A 115 -14.14 -18.46 15.27
N LEU A 116 -14.35 -17.32 14.62
CA LEU A 116 -14.74 -17.24 13.23
C LEU A 116 -13.49 -17.02 12.37
N ALA A 117 -13.13 -18.04 11.60
CA ALA A 117 -12.05 -17.93 10.61
C ALA A 117 -12.66 -17.67 9.22
N ILE A 118 -12.29 -16.56 8.60
CA ILE A 118 -12.71 -16.17 7.25
C ILE A 118 -11.46 -16.26 6.37
N GLU A 119 -11.46 -17.18 5.44
CA GLU A 119 -10.34 -17.41 4.53
C GLU A 119 -10.64 -16.79 3.17
N GLU A 120 -9.73 -15.92 2.71
CA GLU A 120 -9.72 -15.29 1.39
C GLU A 120 -11.10 -14.80 0.92
N PRO A 121 -11.75 -13.90 1.66
CA PRO A 121 -13.12 -13.45 1.34
C PRO A 121 -13.19 -12.69 0.01
N GLU A 122 -12.07 -12.29 -0.56
CA GLU A 122 -11.98 -11.71 -1.91
C GLU A 122 -12.25 -12.71 -3.02
N ASN A 123 -12.09 -14.01 -2.77
CA ASN A 123 -12.36 -15.03 -3.76
C ASN A 123 -13.88 -15.12 -3.99
N SER A 124 -14.29 -15.03 -5.24
CA SER A 124 -15.69 -15.11 -5.65
C SER A 124 -16.59 -13.93 -5.22
N LEU A 125 -16.02 -12.84 -4.69
CA LEU A 125 -16.76 -11.65 -4.29
C LEU A 125 -16.25 -10.38 -4.98
N SER A 126 -17.16 -9.48 -5.33
CA SER A 126 -16.78 -8.15 -5.76
C SER A 126 -16.10 -7.39 -4.61
N PRO A 127 -15.05 -6.58 -4.88
CA PRO A 127 -14.37 -5.75 -3.87
C PRO A 127 -15.30 -4.87 -3.03
N PHE A 128 -16.49 -4.55 -3.55
CA PHE A 128 -17.52 -3.80 -2.84
C PHE A 128 -18.03 -4.52 -1.58
N PHE A 129 -18.16 -5.85 -1.62
CA PHE A 129 -18.64 -6.63 -0.48
C PHE A 129 -17.59 -6.75 0.64
N LEU A 130 -16.30 -6.60 0.34
CA LEU A 130 -15.24 -6.75 1.33
C LEU A 130 -15.38 -5.78 2.50
N SER A 131 -15.79 -4.53 2.24
CA SER A 131 -16.03 -3.54 3.31
C SER A 131 -17.13 -3.98 4.27
N ARG A 132 -18.15 -4.67 3.77
CA ARG A 132 -19.29 -5.18 4.55
C ARG A 132 -18.88 -6.37 5.40
N ILE A 133 -18.09 -7.29 4.83
CA ILE A 133 -17.50 -8.42 5.56
C ILE A 133 -16.65 -7.93 6.71
N ILE A 134 -15.75 -6.98 6.46
CA ILE A 134 -14.88 -6.42 7.50
C ILE A 134 -15.71 -5.75 8.60
N LYS A 135 -16.77 -5.02 8.23
CA LYS A 135 -17.68 -4.43 9.21
C LYS A 135 -18.35 -5.51 10.08
N GLN A 136 -18.89 -6.56 9.48
CA GLN A 136 -19.49 -7.69 10.21
C GLN A 136 -18.47 -8.39 11.09
N ALA A 137 -17.27 -8.63 10.56
CA ALA A 137 -16.17 -9.23 11.31
C ALA A 137 -15.82 -8.44 12.58
N ARG A 138 -15.76 -7.10 12.49
CA ARG A 138 -15.53 -6.23 13.64
C ARG A 138 -16.69 -6.24 14.64
N GLU A 139 -17.93 -6.27 14.17
CA GLU A 139 -19.10 -6.35 15.03
C GLU A 139 -19.13 -7.69 15.79
N ILE A 140 -18.82 -8.79 15.13
CA ILE A 140 -18.69 -10.12 15.76
C ILE A 140 -17.51 -10.13 16.73
N GLY A 141 -16.33 -9.68 16.32
CA GLY A 141 -15.13 -9.64 17.15
C GLY A 141 -15.23 -8.69 18.36
N GLY A 142 -16.17 -7.76 18.34
CA GLY A 142 -16.53 -6.91 19.48
C GLY A 142 -17.35 -7.61 20.57
N LEU A 143 -17.84 -8.82 20.31
CA LEU A 143 -18.53 -9.63 21.31
C LEU A 143 -17.51 -10.29 22.26
N SER A 144 -17.79 -10.28 23.56
CA SER A 144 -16.88 -10.86 24.59
C SER A 144 -16.68 -12.38 24.45
N THR A 145 -17.53 -13.05 23.69
CA THR A 145 -17.51 -14.49 23.43
C THR A 145 -17.09 -14.85 22.02
N ALA A 146 -16.58 -13.90 21.24
CA ALA A 146 -16.19 -14.17 19.86
C ALA A 146 -14.82 -13.56 19.53
N GLN A 147 -14.09 -14.24 18.66
CA GLN A 147 -12.88 -13.75 18.04
C GLN A 147 -12.97 -13.99 16.54
N VAL A 148 -12.56 -13.02 15.73
CA VAL A 148 -12.55 -13.15 14.28
C VAL A 148 -11.12 -13.11 13.78
N MET A 149 -10.80 -14.03 12.90
CA MET A 149 -9.55 -14.08 12.14
C MET A 149 -9.90 -14.05 10.65
N LEU A 150 -9.20 -13.22 9.89
CA LEU A 150 -9.37 -13.12 8.45
C LEU A 150 -8.01 -13.30 7.78
N SER A 151 -7.90 -14.29 6.89
CA SER A 151 -6.70 -14.44 6.05
C SER A 151 -6.97 -13.88 4.65
N SER A 152 -5.97 -13.22 4.07
CA SER A 152 -6.07 -12.64 2.72
C SER A 152 -4.69 -12.37 2.14
N HIS A 153 -4.60 -12.43 0.83
CA HIS A 153 -3.46 -11.95 0.04
C HIS A 153 -3.85 -10.76 -0.87
N SER A 154 -4.99 -10.12 -0.60
CA SER A 154 -5.53 -9.04 -1.42
C SER A 154 -5.22 -7.65 -0.87
N PRO A 155 -4.58 -6.77 -1.66
CA PRO A 155 -4.43 -5.36 -1.32
C PRO A 155 -5.77 -4.66 -1.03
N ALA A 156 -6.86 -5.14 -1.66
CA ALA A 156 -8.19 -4.58 -1.45
C ALA A 156 -8.71 -4.76 -0.03
N ILE A 157 -8.32 -5.79 0.69
CA ILE A 157 -8.64 -5.97 2.11
C ILE A 157 -7.77 -5.06 2.97
N LEU A 158 -6.45 -5.05 2.74
CA LEU A 158 -5.51 -4.28 3.54
C LEU A 158 -5.80 -2.77 3.53
N SER A 159 -6.29 -2.23 2.41
CA SER A 159 -6.70 -0.82 2.33
C SER A 159 -7.89 -0.46 3.27
N ARG A 160 -8.60 -1.46 3.81
CA ARG A 160 -9.83 -1.31 4.60
C ARG A 160 -9.68 -1.62 6.08
N ILE A 161 -8.55 -2.19 6.49
CA ILE A 161 -8.26 -2.54 7.88
C ILE A 161 -7.22 -1.60 8.48
N GLU A 162 -7.15 -1.55 9.80
CA GLU A 162 -6.11 -0.77 10.46
C GLU A 162 -4.79 -1.55 10.41
N PRO A 163 -3.65 -0.88 10.15
CA PRO A 163 -2.36 -1.54 10.11
C PRO A 163 -2.01 -2.30 11.40
N SER A 164 -2.49 -1.85 12.56
CA SER A 164 -2.31 -2.51 13.85
C SER A 164 -3.06 -3.85 13.99
N GLU A 165 -4.09 -4.07 13.16
CA GLU A 165 -4.85 -5.32 13.09
C GLU A 165 -4.14 -6.38 12.23
N VAL A 166 -3.10 -6.00 11.46
CA VAL A 166 -2.39 -6.89 10.53
C VAL A 166 -1.38 -7.76 11.28
N ARG A 167 -1.39 -9.05 10.95
CA ARG A 167 -0.35 -10.01 11.31
C ARG A 167 0.22 -10.55 10.01
N TYR A 168 1.45 -10.18 9.71
CA TYR A 168 2.11 -10.55 8.46
C TYR A 168 2.83 -11.88 8.62
N PHE A 169 2.43 -12.86 7.81
CA PHE A 169 3.05 -14.18 7.78
C PHE A 169 4.08 -14.23 6.66
N ARG A 170 5.33 -14.42 7.03
CA ARG A 170 6.43 -14.59 6.08
C ARG A 170 7.04 -15.98 6.19
N MET A 171 7.16 -16.64 5.06
CA MET A 171 7.84 -17.93 5.00
C MET A 171 9.34 -17.70 4.82
N ASP A 172 10.12 -18.19 5.76
CA ASP A 172 11.56 -18.38 5.60
C ASP A 172 11.78 -19.67 4.80
N ARG A 173 12.23 -19.52 3.57
CA ARG A 173 12.44 -20.67 2.67
C ARG A 173 13.60 -21.56 3.11
N GLY A 174 14.65 -21.00 3.70
CA GLY A 174 15.79 -21.74 4.20
C GLY A 174 15.42 -22.57 5.43
N ALA A 175 14.82 -21.97 6.42
CA ALA A 175 14.36 -22.63 7.64
C ALA A 175 13.05 -23.41 7.46
N ARG A 176 12.34 -23.24 6.35
CA ARG A 176 11.01 -23.82 6.05
C ARG A 176 9.99 -23.62 7.18
N CYS A 177 10.03 -22.45 7.79
CA CYS A 177 9.09 -22.04 8.83
C CYS A 177 8.48 -20.70 8.51
N SER A 178 7.28 -20.43 9.04
CA SER A 178 6.64 -19.12 8.93
C SER A 178 6.92 -18.30 10.18
N SER A 179 7.33 -17.07 10.00
CA SER A 179 7.43 -16.07 11.07
C SER A 179 6.22 -15.14 11.01
N ILE A 180 5.75 -14.71 12.19
CA ILE A 180 4.69 -13.72 12.30
C ILE A 180 5.33 -12.38 12.61
N ARG A 181 5.01 -11.36 11.82
CA ARG A 181 5.49 -9.99 11.99
C ARG A 181 4.31 -9.05 12.25
N GLU A 182 4.55 -8.07 13.09
CA GLU A 182 3.62 -6.98 13.39
C GLU A 182 4.20 -5.67 12.88
N LEU A 183 3.31 -4.73 12.55
CA LEU A 183 3.74 -3.40 12.13
C LEU A 183 4.04 -2.52 13.34
N THR A 184 5.24 -1.98 13.39
CA THR A 184 5.59 -0.93 14.35
C THR A 184 5.18 0.43 13.78
N LEU A 185 4.07 0.95 14.28
CA LEU A 185 3.58 2.27 13.90
C LEU A 185 4.18 3.34 14.82
N PRO A 186 4.39 4.56 14.32
CA PRO A 186 4.73 5.69 15.19
C PRO A 186 3.65 5.90 16.27
N GLU A 187 4.03 6.48 17.42
CA GLU A 187 3.11 6.78 18.51
C GLU A 187 1.89 7.58 18.04
N ASP A 188 0.72 7.25 18.61
CA ASP A 188 -0.52 7.92 18.26
C ASP A 188 -0.49 9.41 18.60
N GLY A 189 -1.15 10.21 17.75
CA GLY A 189 -1.33 11.64 17.97
C GLY A 189 -0.29 12.55 17.34
N ASN A 190 0.73 12.01 16.66
CA ASN A 190 1.67 12.81 15.90
C ASN A 190 1.39 12.77 14.38
N GLU A 191 1.91 13.76 13.65
CA GLU A 191 1.74 13.88 12.19
C GLU A 191 2.27 12.63 11.44
N ALA A 192 3.37 12.06 11.93
CA ALA A 192 3.98 10.88 11.34
C ALA A 192 3.08 9.64 11.43
N SER A 193 2.42 9.42 12.56
CA SER A 193 1.48 8.30 12.74
C SER A 193 0.32 8.37 11.75
N VAL A 194 -0.29 9.54 11.62
CA VAL A 194 -1.40 9.76 10.66
C VAL A 194 -0.91 9.51 9.24
N TYR A 195 0.24 10.07 8.89
CA TYR A 195 0.80 9.94 7.55
C TYR A 195 1.12 8.48 7.19
N VAL A 196 1.81 7.75 8.05
CA VAL A 196 2.19 6.34 7.81
C VAL A 196 0.94 5.47 7.68
N ARG A 197 -0.06 5.64 8.56
CA ARG A 197 -1.34 4.91 8.47
C ARG A 197 -2.06 5.15 7.16
N LEU A 198 -2.13 6.40 6.70
CA LEU A 198 -2.78 6.74 5.44
C LEU A 198 -2.01 6.20 4.24
N ALA A 199 -0.68 6.30 4.24
CA ALA A 199 0.14 5.83 3.15
C ALA A 199 0.11 4.29 3.03
N VAL A 200 0.16 3.55 4.14
CA VAL A 200 0.00 2.09 4.13
C VAL A 200 -1.36 1.67 3.57
N LYS A 201 -2.43 2.41 3.89
CA LYS A 201 -3.76 2.18 3.32
C LYS A 201 -3.85 2.55 1.84
N ALA A 202 -3.10 3.56 1.40
CA ALA A 202 -3.09 4.01 0.01
C ALA A 202 -2.27 3.09 -0.91
N TYR A 203 -1.23 2.44 -0.36
CA TYR A 203 -0.31 1.57 -1.10
C TYR A 203 -0.22 0.18 -0.44
N PRO A 204 -1.34 -0.55 -0.32
CA PRO A 204 -1.37 -1.83 0.38
C PRO A 204 -0.60 -2.94 -0.35
N GLU A 205 -0.26 -2.75 -1.62
CA GLU A 205 0.59 -3.67 -2.39
C GLU A 205 1.99 -3.86 -1.80
N LEU A 206 2.47 -2.91 -1.01
CA LEU A 206 3.78 -3.03 -0.36
C LEU A 206 3.89 -4.27 0.55
N TYR A 207 2.78 -4.73 1.14
CA TYR A 207 2.79 -5.92 2.01
C TYR A 207 3.11 -7.22 1.26
N PHE A 208 2.80 -7.27 -0.04
CA PHE A 208 3.00 -8.46 -0.88
C PHE A 208 4.23 -8.35 -1.77
N ALA A 209 4.93 -7.22 -1.68
CA ALA A 209 6.06 -6.94 -2.53
C ALA A 209 7.24 -7.89 -2.25
N ARG A 210 7.91 -8.30 -3.31
CA ARG A 210 9.22 -8.96 -3.21
C ARG A 210 10.33 -7.96 -2.92
N PHE A 211 10.14 -6.73 -3.39
CA PHE A 211 11.00 -5.58 -3.19
C PHE A 211 10.17 -4.30 -3.32
N VAL A 212 10.49 -3.23 -2.60
CA VAL A 212 9.78 -1.96 -2.68
C VAL A 212 10.74 -0.85 -3.12
N ILE A 213 10.32 -0.05 -4.10
CA ILE A 213 11.01 1.20 -4.43
C ILE A 213 10.22 2.36 -3.82
N LEU A 214 10.84 3.11 -2.93
CA LEU A 214 10.27 4.31 -2.34
C LEU A 214 10.71 5.54 -3.15
N GLY A 215 9.78 6.40 -3.51
CA GLY A 215 10.02 7.65 -4.23
C GLY A 215 9.43 8.85 -3.50
N GLU A 216 9.68 10.06 -3.97
CA GLU A 216 9.11 11.27 -3.37
C GLU A 216 7.76 11.66 -3.94
N GLY A 217 7.50 11.33 -5.21
CA GLY A 217 6.28 11.78 -5.88
C GLY A 217 5.78 10.89 -7.03
N ASP A 218 4.80 11.40 -7.76
CA ASP A 218 4.18 10.66 -8.87
C ASP A 218 5.08 10.57 -10.11
N SER A 219 6.12 11.42 -10.22
CA SER A 219 7.10 11.32 -11.31
C SER A 219 7.82 9.98 -11.27
N GLU A 220 8.20 9.50 -10.09
CA GLU A 220 8.87 8.22 -9.88
C GLU A 220 8.02 7.05 -10.35
N ARG A 221 6.70 7.09 -10.12
CA ARG A 221 5.75 6.06 -10.58
C ARG A 221 5.66 5.94 -12.09
N VAL A 222 5.94 7.01 -12.81
CA VAL A 222 5.95 7.04 -14.28
C VAL A 222 7.33 6.69 -14.83
N VAL A 223 8.37 7.29 -14.25
CA VAL A 223 9.73 7.26 -14.82
C VAL A 223 10.43 5.94 -14.51
N ILE A 224 10.41 5.50 -13.25
CA ILE A 224 11.19 4.31 -12.83
C ILE A 224 10.70 3.04 -13.54
N PRO A 225 9.39 2.72 -13.60
CA PRO A 225 8.93 1.51 -14.29
C PRO A 225 9.28 1.51 -15.78
N LYS A 226 9.15 2.66 -16.46
CA LYS A 226 9.48 2.75 -17.89
C LYS A 226 10.97 2.51 -18.16
N ILE A 227 11.85 3.09 -17.36
CA ILE A 227 13.30 2.88 -17.52
C ILE A 227 13.67 1.44 -17.14
N ALA A 228 13.07 0.88 -16.09
CA ALA A 228 13.32 -0.49 -15.66
C ALA A 228 12.92 -1.52 -16.74
N GLU A 229 11.75 -1.31 -17.36
CA GLU A 229 11.31 -2.14 -18.48
C GLU A 229 12.34 -2.16 -19.62
N GLU A 230 12.84 -0.98 -20.03
CA GLU A 230 13.84 -0.84 -21.08
C GLU A 230 15.22 -1.39 -20.69
N MET A 231 15.52 -1.50 -19.40
CA MET A 231 16.71 -2.15 -18.88
C MET A 231 16.53 -3.68 -18.70
N GLY A 232 15.38 -4.24 -19.08
CA GLY A 232 15.07 -5.66 -18.95
C GLY A 232 14.75 -6.10 -17.52
N VAL A 233 14.27 -5.18 -16.66
CA VAL A 233 13.86 -5.44 -15.30
C VAL A 233 12.39 -4.98 -15.13
N PRO A 234 11.41 -5.75 -15.64
CA PRO A 234 10.00 -5.38 -15.53
C PRO A 234 9.55 -5.47 -14.09
N LEU A 235 9.22 -4.31 -13.48
CA LEU A 235 8.94 -4.20 -12.05
C LEU A 235 7.61 -4.87 -11.66
N ASP A 236 6.55 -4.62 -12.43
CA ASP A 236 5.21 -5.13 -12.11
C ASP A 236 5.14 -6.67 -12.09
N PRO A 237 5.58 -7.40 -13.13
CA PRO A 237 5.65 -8.86 -13.07
C PRO A 237 6.59 -9.41 -12.00
N SER A 238 7.54 -8.61 -11.52
CA SER A 238 8.47 -8.96 -10.45
C SER A 238 7.96 -8.65 -9.05
N PHE A 239 6.73 -8.16 -8.89
CA PHE A 239 6.15 -7.70 -7.62
C PHE A 239 6.99 -6.61 -6.94
N VAL A 240 7.39 -5.60 -7.70
CA VAL A 240 8.17 -4.45 -7.25
C VAL A 240 7.36 -3.16 -7.42
N PRO A 241 6.54 -2.76 -6.46
CA PRO A 241 5.82 -1.49 -6.52
C PRO A 241 6.76 -0.30 -6.34
N VAL A 242 6.42 0.81 -7.01
CA VAL A 242 7.01 2.13 -6.79
C VAL A 242 6.03 2.95 -5.95
N VAL A 243 6.41 3.27 -4.72
CA VAL A 243 5.53 3.93 -3.73
C VAL A 243 6.02 5.35 -3.46
N PRO A 244 5.23 6.39 -3.85
CA PRO A 244 5.58 7.79 -3.61
C PRO A 244 5.20 8.20 -2.19
N LEU A 245 6.18 8.48 -1.34
CA LEU A 245 5.97 8.75 0.08
C LEU A 245 6.21 10.20 0.51
N GLY A 246 6.78 11.03 -0.36
CA GLY A 246 7.30 12.34 0.03
C GLY A 246 8.45 12.24 1.05
N GLY A 247 9.52 12.97 0.85
CA GLY A 247 10.78 12.77 1.58
C GLY A 247 10.76 12.94 3.10
N ARG A 248 9.69 13.55 3.68
CA ARG A 248 9.66 13.91 5.11
C ARG A 248 9.61 12.72 6.08
N PHE A 249 8.98 11.61 5.69
CA PHE A 249 8.67 10.50 6.59
C PHE A 249 9.29 9.18 6.15
N VAL A 250 10.27 9.23 5.27
CA VAL A 250 10.91 8.05 4.67
C VAL A 250 11.47 7.09 5.74
N ALA A 251 12.05 7.60 6.82
CA ALA A 251 12.59 6.79 7.91
C ALA A 251 11.54 5.87 8.57
N HIS A 252 10.28 6.31 8.64
CA HIS A 252 9.22 5.48 9.18
C HIS A 252 8.88 4.29 8.26
N PHE A 253 9.00 4.50 6.93
CA PHE A 253 8.82 3.42 5.97
C PHE A 253 10.00 2.47 5.92
N TRP A 254 11.22 2.96 6.08
CA TRP A 254 12.38 2.09 6.26
C TRP A 254 12.21 1.17 7.47
N ARG A 255 11.78 1.72 8.61
CA ARG A 255 11.50 0.93 9.82
C ARG A 255 10.40 -0.09 9.56
N LEU A 256 9.28 0.33 8.98
CA LEU A 256 8.15 -0.54 8.65
C LEU A 256 8.55 -1.69 7.70
N LEU A 257 9.28 -1.40 6.63
CA LEU A 257 9.73 -2.42 5.69
C LEU A 257 10.77 -3.35 6.30
N ASN A 258 11.65 -2.84 7.16
CA ASN A 258 12.59 -3.66 7.93
C ASN A 258 11.86 -4.58 8.93
N ASP A 259 10.86 -4.08 9.65
CA ASP A 259 10.04 -4.88 10.56
C ASP A 259 9.33 -6.04 9.83
N LEU A 260 8.88 -5.79 8.61
CA LEU A 260 8.29 -6.79 7.73
C LEU A 260 9.32 -7.66 6.99
N ASP A 261 10.62 -7.32 7.11
CA ASP A 261 11.71 -7.97 6.39
C ASP A 261 11.53 -7.90 4.86
N ILE A 262 11.00 -6.76 4.36
CA ILE A 262 10.78 -6.51 2.94
C ILE A 262 11.98 -5.72 2.40
N PRO A 263 12.75 -6.27 1.44
CA PRO A 263 13.85 -5.55 0.82
C PRO A 263 13.35 -4.30 0.12
N HIS A 264 14.10 -3.20 0.22
CA HIS A 264 13.67 -1.94 -0.38
C HIS A 264 14.85 -1.08 -0.82
N ALA A 265 14.56 -0.12 -1.69
CA ALA A 265 15.44 0.97 -2.05
C ALA A 265 14.66 2.27 -2.11
N THR A 266 15.36 3.39 -2.01
CA THR A 266 14.74 4.71 -1.97
C THR A 266 15.41 5.65 -2.95
N LEU A 267 14.63 6.38 -3.74
CA LEU A 267 15.09 7.50 -4.55
C LEU A 267 14.60 8.80 -3.89
N LEU A 268 15.54 9.62 -3.44
CA LEU A 268 15.28 10.93 -2.83
C LEU A 268 15.74 12.05 -3.74
N ASP A 269 15.12 13.22 -3.63
CA ASP A 269 15.58 14.43 -4.27
C ASP A 269 16.78 15.01 -3.47
N LEU A 270 17.89 15.24 -4.15
CA LEU A 270 19.04 15.87 -3.48
C LEU A 270 18.77 17.34 -3.17
N ASP A 271 17.94 17.99 -3.98
CA ASP A 271 17.54 19.39 -3.81
C ASP A 271 18.74 20.34 -3.67
N LEU A 272 19.83 20.06 -4.37
CA LEU A 272 21.08 20.79 -4.24
C LEU A 272 20.88 22.28 -4.56
N GLY A 273 21.35 23.12 -3.67
CA GLY A 273 21.17 24.58 -3.78
C GLY A 273 19.81 25.10 -3.32
N ARG A 274 18.84 24.26 -2.95
CA ARG A 274 17.63 24.65 -2.21
C ARG A 274 17.96 24.84 -0.71
N ARG A 275 17.19 25.66 0.00
CA ARG A 275 17.45 26.05 1.40
C ARG A 275 17.67 24.88 2.36
N HIS A 276 16.97 23.77 2.16
CA HIS A 276 17.01 22.58 3.03
C HIS A 276 17.57 21.34 2.30
N GLY A 277 18.08 21.51 1.09
CA GLY A 277 18.62 20.45 0.24
C GLY A 277 20.14 20.26 0.36
N GLY A 278 20.67 19.46 -0.57
CA GLY A 278 22.09 19.21 -0.73
C GLY A 278 22.70 18.44 0.44
N ALA A 279 23.83 18.92 0.94
CA ALA A 279 24.55 18.32 2.04
C ALA A 279 23.69 18.13 3.30
N LYS A 280 22.71 19.00 3.51
CA LYS A 280 21.77 18.89 4.64
C LYS A 280 20.81 17.70 4.47
N THR A 281 20.30 17.47 3.26
CA THR A 281 19.48 16.27 2.96
C THR A 281 20.27 15.00 3.22
N MET A 282 21.52 14.94 2.77
CA MET A 282 22.37 13.76 2.99
C MET A 282 22.64 13.52 4.47
N ARG A 283 22.94 14.55 5.27
CA ARG A 283 23.13 14.41 6.72
C ARG A 283 21.86 13.90 7.41
N GLY A 284 20.70 14.49 7.11
CA GLY A 284 19.43 14.01 7.66
C GLY A 284 19.11 12.57 7.27
N CYS A 285 19.53 12.14 6.07
CA CYS A 285 19.41 10.77 5.64
C CYS A 285 20.32 9.82 6.44
N LEU A 286 21.57 10.23 6.74
CA LEU A 286 22.49 9.48 7.61
C LEU A 286 21.93 9.31 9.02
N GLU A 287 21.39 10.37 9.60
CA GLU A 287 20.77 10.34 10.92
C GLU A 287 19.58 9.34 10.93
N ASN A 288 18.72 9.41 9.93
CA ASN A 288 17.58 8.51 9.80
C ASN A 288 17.99 7.03 9.63
N LEU A 289 19.05 6.74 8.87
CA LEU A 289 19.59 5.39 8.73
C LEU A 289 20.16 4.87 10.05
N ALA A 290 20.88 5.71 10.79
CA ALA A 290 21.41 5.35 12.10
C ALA A 290 20.29 5.04 13.10
N ASP A 291 19.20 5.81 13.10
CA ASP A 291 18.04 5.63 13.99
C ASP A 291 17.28 4.32 13.77
N ILE A 292 17.36 3.73 12.58
CA ILE A 292 16.77 2.41 12.29
C ILE A 292 17.73 1.24 12.56
N GLY A 293 18.87 1.50 13.19
CA GLY A 293 19.87 0.49 13.55
C GLY A 293 20.80 0.09 12.40
N ASN A 294 20.74 0.79 11.28
CA ASN A 294 21.69 0.60 10.19
C ASN A 294 22.93 1.43 10.52
N ASP A 295 23.96 0.78 11.10
CA ASP A 295 25.20 1.45 11.51
C ASP A 295 26.07 1.78 10.28
N PHE A 296 25.48 2.57 9.40
CA PHE A 296 26.05 3.06 8.16
C PHE A 296 27.38 3.81 8.39
N ARG A 297 27.56 4.44 9.55
CA ARG A 297 28.79 5.16 9.89
C ARG A 297 29.99 4.22 9.98
N ASN A 298 29.80 3.02 10.49
CA ASN A 298 30.86 2.00 10.55
C ASN A 298 31.12 1.35 9.18
N ASN A 299 30.08 1.20 8.36
CA ASN A 299 30.20 0.65 7.01
C ASN A 299 30.90 1.62 6.04
N ILE A 300 30.67 2.95 6.15
CA ILE A 300 31.33 3.94 5.30
C ILE A 300 32.88 3.92 5.49
N GLN A 301 33.36 3.80 6.71
CA GLN A 301 34.79 3.69 6.98
C GLN A 301 35.41 2.44 6.33
N TYR A 302 34.66 1.35 6.28
CA TYR A 302 35.16 0.07 5.77
C TYR A 302 35.13 -0.01 4.23
N LEU A 303 34.06 0.48 3.60
CA LEU A 303 33.81 0.33 2.15
C LEU A 303 34.56 1.37 1.30
N LEU A 304 34.79 2.55 1.81
CA LEU A 304 35.36 3.65 1.03
C LEU A 304 36.81 3.99 1.38
N GLY A 305 37.37 3.44 2.45
CA GLY A 305 38.76 3.60 2.87
C GLY A 305 39.23 5.05 3.13
N ASN A 306 38.39 6.06 2.86
CA ASN A 306 38.75 7.46 2.87
C ASN A 306 37.63 8.46 3.23
N VAL A 307 36.49 8.02 3.74
CA VAL A 307 35.45 8.96 4.18
C VAL A 307 35.21 8.79 5.66
N ASP A 308 35.62 9.79 6.42
CA ASP A 308 35.37 9.87 7.84
C ASP A 308 33.91 10.32 8.06
N PRO A 309 33.11 9.61 8.87
CA PRO A 309 31.74 10.04 9.23
C PRO A 309 31.72 11.47 9.83
N ASP A 310 32.74 11.87 10.53
CA ASP A 310 32.92 13.24 11.06
C ASP A 310 33.07 14.27 9.92
N GLU A 311 33.53 13.87 8.74
CA GLU A 311 33.56 14.72 7.55
C GLU A 311 32.17 14.98 6.94
N ALA A 312 31.16 14.21 7.30
CA ALA A 312 29.77 14.47 6.87
C ALA A 312 29.29 15.86 7.28
N ASP A 313 29.73 16.34 8.45
CA ASP A 313 29.44 17.69 8.94
C ASP A 313 30.14 18.78 8.14
N GLN A 314 31.28 18.46 7.52
CA GLN A 314 32.04 19.36 6.67
C GLN A 314 31.59 19.36 5.20
N LEU A 315 30.71 18.43 4.82
CA LEU A 315 30.20 18.33 3.46
C LEU A 315 29.38 19.58 3.11
N THR A 316 29.75 20.24 2.02
CA THR A 316 29.08 21.45 1.53
C THR A 316 28.42 21.19 0.17
N ASP A 317 27.42 22.00 -0.20
CA ASP A 317 26.81 21.94 -1.53
C ASP A 317 27.84 22.14 -2.67
N GLN A 318 28.89 22.90 -2.44
CA GLN A 318 29.97 23.13 -3.42
C GLN A 318 30.77 21.85 -3.67
N ASN A 319 31.06 21.10 -2.62
CA ASN A 319 31.74 19.79 -2.74
C ASN A 319 30.89 18.78 -3.53
N LEU A 320 29.55 18.80 -3.34
CA LEU A 320 28.65 17.90 -4.03
C LEU A 320 28.55 18.17 -5.52
N LEU A 321 28.74 19.43 -5.99
CA LEU A 321 28.70 19.75 -7.42
C LEU A 321 30.00 19.47 -8.16
N GLY A 322 31.12 19.52 -7.49
CA GLY A 322 32.43 19.72 -8.14
C GLY A 322 33.49 18.65 -7.98
N GLY A 323 33.28 17.52 -7.31
CA GLY A 323 34.45 16.73 -7.05
C GLY A 323 34.33 15.27 -6.61
N ALA A 324 35.48 14.65 -6.40
CA ALA A 324 35.66 13.27 -5.97
C ALA A 324 34.90 12.89 -4.68
N PRO A 325 34.81 13.74 -3.65
CA PRO A 325 34.05 13.46 -2.44
C PRO A 325 32.58 13.17 -2.70
N GLN A 326 31.96 13.89 -3.65
CA GLN A 326 30.56 13.61 -4.06
C GLN A 326 30.34 12.17 -4.53
N ALA A 327 31.22 11.69 -5.41
CA ALA A 327 31.07 10.36 -5.99
C ALA A 327 31.15 9.27 -4.91
N ASN A 328 32.00 9.47 -3.89
CA ASN A 328 32.16 8.54 -2.78
C ASN A 328 30.94 8.53 -1.87
N TRP A 329 30.41 9.68 -1.48
CA TRP A 329 29.21 9.79 -0.66
C TRP A 329 27.98 9.20 -1.35
N LEU A 330 27.74 9.57 -2.60
CA LEU A 330 26.61 9.03 -3.38
C LEU A 330 26.75 7.51 -3.60
N GLN A 331 27.98 7.00 -3.74
CA GLN A 331 28.21 5.57 -3.87
C GLN A 331 27.90 4.82 -2.57
N ALA A 332 28.32 5.35 -1.42
CA ALA A 332 28.04 4.77 -0.12
C ALA A 332 26.52 4.64 0.14
N PHE A 333 25.75 5.69 -0.15
CA PHE A 333 24.31 5.63 -0.03
C PHE A 333 23.68 4.59 -0.98
N CYS A 334 24.21 4.45 -2.21
CA CYS A 334 23.71 3.44 -3.14
C CYS A 334 23.87 2.01 -2.60
N GLU A 335 24.94 1.73 -1.86
CA GLU A 335 25.19 0.42 -1.26
C GLU A 335 24.20 0.08 -0.15
N GLU A 336 23.69 1.12 0.55
CA GLU A 336 22.62 1.00 1.53
C GLU A 336 21.20 1.11 0.90
N GLY A 337 21.09 1.09 -0.43
CA GLY A 337 19.81 1.17 -1.14
C GLY A 337 19.20 2.57 -1.17
N VAL A 338 19.97 3.61 -0.89
CA VAL A 338 19.50 5.01 -0.98
C VAL A 338 20.16 5.72 -2.16
N PHE A 339 19.34 6.26 -3.02
CA PHE A 339 19.74 6.92 -4.26
C PHE A 339 19.25 8.37 -4.23
N PHE A 340 20.02 9.27 -4.84
CA PHE A 340 19.63 10.68 -4.93
C PHE A 340 19.54 11.14 -6.37
N SER A 341 18.39 11.74 -6.73
CA SER A 341 18.22 12.47 -7.99
C SER A 341 19.15 13.68 -8.02
N PHE A 342 20.04 13.74 -9.01
CA PHE A 342 21.10 14.74 -9.06
C PHE A 342 20.95 15.68 -10.27
N PRO A 343 21.13 17.01 -10.08
CA PRO A 343 21.49 17.70 -8.84
C PRO A 343 20.33 18.15 -7.97
N ILE A 344 19.10 18.21 -8.50
CA ILE A 344 17.94 18.78 -7.80
C ILE A 344 16.94 17.67 -7.49
N ASP A 345 16.16 17.27 -8.49
CA ASP A 345 15.10 16.28 -8.40
C ASP A 345 15.09 15.40 -9.66
N LEU A 346 14.23 14.37 -9.64
CA LEU A 346 14.06 13.44 -10.76
C LEU A 346 13.73 14.17 -12.06
N ASP A 347 12.83 15.15 -12.00
CA ASP A 347 12.39 15.88 -13.18
C ASP A 347 13.57 16.62 -13.85
N PHE A 348 14.44 17.20 -13.04
CA PHE A 348 15.64 17.89 -13.52
C PHE A 348 16.66 16.92 -14.11
N SER A 349 16.82 15.75 -13.48
CA SER A 349 17.70 14.68 -13.98
C SER A 349 17.23 14.19 -15.36
N MET A 350 15.92 13.94 -15.50
CA MET A 350 15.31 13.49 -16.75
C MET A 350 15.41 14.54 -17.86
N LEU A 351 15.14 15.81 -17.56
CA LEU A 351 15.31 16.91 -18.49
C LEU A 351 16.75 17.00 -19.04
N ARG A 352 17.74 16.76 -18.17
CA ARG A 352 19.16 16.75 -18.56
C ARG A 352 19.56 15.55 -19.38
N ALA A 353 19.01 14.39 -19.04
CA ALA A 353 19.31 13.14 -19.75
C ALA A 353 18.73 13.12 -21.16
N PHE A 354 17.55 13.70 -21.34
CA PHE A 354 16.79 13.66 -22.59
C PHE A 354 16.36 15.05 -23.09
N PRO A 355 17.28 16.00 -23.28
CA PRO A 355 16.92 17.40 -23.58
C PRO A 355 16.08 17.51 -24.86
N ARG A 356 16.33 16.72 -25.89
CA ARG A 356 15.59 16.76 -27.16
C ARG A 356 14.12 16.34 -27.00
N ALA A 357 13.81 15.46 -26.04
CA ALA A 357 12.47 14.99 -25.79
C ALA A 357 11.66 15.94 -24.91
N TYR A 358 12.32 16.56 -23.93
CA TYR A 358 11.67 17.46 -22.97
C TYR A 358 11.58 18.90 -23.46
N GLN A 359 12.61 19.40 -24.15
CA GLN A 359 12.69 20.81 -24.57
C GLN A 359 11.82 21.11 -25.80
N VAL A 360 10.56 20.72 -25.73
CA VAL A 360 9.57 20.93 -26.77
C VAL A 360 8.51 21.92 -26.25
N PRO A 361 8.31 23.07 -26.94
CA PRO A 361 7.25 24.00 -26.56
C PRO A 361 5.87 23.37 -26.63
N ASN A 362 4.95 23.82 -25.77
CA ASN A 362 3.55 23.45 -25.87
C ASN A 362 2.98 23.88 -27.27
N PRO A 363 1.99 23.17 -27.80
CA PRO A 363 1.38 23.52 -29.09
C PRO A 363 0.99 25.00 -29.17
N GLY A 364 1.49 25.70 -30.18
CA GLY A 364 1.28 27.15 -30.36
C GLY A 364 2.11 28.07 -29.46
N GLY A 365 2.94 27.53 -28.56
CA GLY A 365 3.83 28.27 -27.68
C GLY A 365 5.19 28.57 -28.29
N ARG A 366 5.86 29.63 -27.79
CA ARG A 366 7.22 30.01 -28.23
C ARG A 366 8.34 29.39 -27.40
N GLY A 367 7.98 28.58 -26.39
CA GLY A 367 8.96 28.09 -25.40
C GLY A 367 9.54 29.21 -24.52
N PRO A 368 10.45 28.87 -23.60
CA PRO A 368 10.99 29.82 -22.65
C PRO A 368 12.07 30.72 -23.26
N MET A 369 12.07 32.03 -22.90
CA MET A 369 13.10 32.98 -23.32
C MET A 369 14.48 32.61 -22.74
N GLY A 370 15.55 32.98 -23.48
CA GLY A 370 16.93 32.58 -23.16
C GLY A 370 17.87 33.72 -22.76
N SER A 371 17.36 34.94 -22.40
CA SER A 371 18.28 35.99 -21.91
C SER A 371 18.94 35.60 -20.58
N ALA A 372 20.11 36.13 -20.29
CA ALA A 372 20.86 35.86 -19.08
C ALA A 372 20.03 36.19 -17.81
N GLU A 373 19.32 37.33 -17.85
CA GLU A 373 18.46 37.77 -16.77
C GLU A 373 17.26 36.80 -16.58
N ALA A 374 16.67 36.33 -17.68
CA ALA A 374 15.58 35.37 -17.64
C ALA A 374 16.03 34.02 -17.09
N ILE A 375 17.23 33.55 -17.43
CA ILE A 375 17.81 32.30 -16.88
C ILE A 375 18.09 32.48 -15.38
N GLN A 376 18.65 33.59 -14.95
CA GLN A 376 18.91 33.85 -13.55
C GLN A 376 17.61 33.91 -12.72
N ALA A 377 16.59 34.56 -13.24
CA ALA A 377 15.26 34.57 -12.61
C ALA A 377 14.69 33.14 -12.46
N ARG A 378 14.84 32.29 -13.48
CA ARG A 378 14.37 30.90 -13.45
C ARG A 378 15.19 30.01 -12.50
N LYS A 379 16.50 30.22 -12.40
CA LYS A 379 17.31 29.57 -11.35
C LYS A 379 16.74 29.90 -9.98
N SER A 380 16.46 31.16 -9.69
CA SER A 380 15.85 31.59 -8.43
C SER A 380 14.46 30.98 -8.20
N THR A 381 13.62 30.92 -9.24
CA THR A 381 12.29 30.29 -9.17
C THR A 381 12.39 28.79 -8.87
N THR A 382 13.29 28.07 -9.55
CA THR A 382 13.51 26.64 -9.38
C THR A 382 14.04 26.29 -7.98
N LEU A 383 14.99 27.10 -7.51
CA LEU A 383 15.65 26.87 -6.20
C LEU A 383 14.83 27.41 -5.02
N LYS A 384 13.75 28.14 -5.30
CA LYS A 384 12.83 28.73 -4.31
C LYS A 384 13.51 29.75 -3.39
N THR A 385 12.77 30.31 -2.44
CA THR A 385 13.25 31.30 -1.48
C THR A 385 14.37 30.72 -0.60
N GLY A 386 15.48 31.46 -0.52
CA GLY A 386 16.69 31.01 0.21
C GLY A 386 17.58 30.05 -0.57
N GLY A 387 17.28 29.83 -1.85
CA GLY A 387 18.13 29.03 -2.73
C GLY A 387 19.43 29.75 -3.10
N LYS A 388 20.40 29.01 -3.65
CA LYS A 388 21.76 29.44 -3.99
C LYS A 388 22.00 29.37 -5.52
N PRO A 389 21.42 30.27 -6.36
CA PRO A 389 21.59 30.23 -7.82
C PRO A 389 23.05 30.30 -8.28
N ALA A 390 23.90 31.00 -7.54
CA ALA A 390 25.32 31.16 -7.84
C ALA A 390 26.12 29.86 -7.79
N LEU A 391 25.57 28.82 -7.18
CA LEU A 391 26.17 27.48 -7.13
C LEU A 391 26.25 26.84 -8.53
N TYR A 392 25.32 27.18 -9.42
CA TYR A 392 25.15 26.57 -10.74
C TYR A 392 25.82 27.38 -11.85
N THR A 393 26.83 26.78 -12.48
CA THR A 393 27.54 27.34 -13.64
C THR A 393 26.63 27.36 -14.89
N HIS A 394 27.13 27.95 -15.97
CA HIS A 394 26.44 28.02 -17.27
C HIS A 394 26.09 26.65 -17.87
N HIS A 395 26.75 25.58 -17.42
CA HIS A 395 26.47 24.19 -17.81
C HIS A 395 25.01 23.75 -17.53
N TYR A 396 24.37 24.40 -16.57
CA TYR A 396 23.00 24.10 -16.17
C TYR A 396 21.96 25.08 -16.72
N ASP A 397 22.39 26.12 -17.44
CA ASP A 397 21.54 27.23 -17.87
C ASP A 397 20.39 26.76 -18.75
N ASP A 398 20.64 25.85 -19.66
CA ASP A 398 19.62 25.33 -20.56
C ASP A 398 18.55 24.50 -19.79
N SER A 399 18.97 23.70 -18.80
CA SER A 399 18.04 22.97 -17.95
C SER A 399 17.21 23.90 -17.07
N PHE A 400 17.81 24.92 -16.46
CA PHE A 400 17.06 25.93 -15.69
C PHE A 400 16.15 26.80 -16.55
N LYS A 401 16.48 26.99 -17.82
CA LYS A 401 15.62 27.68 -18.78
C LYS A 401 14.30 26.92 -18.96
N TRP A 402 14.33 25.59 -19.09
CA TRP A 402 13.19 24.78 -19.39
C TRP A 402 12.45 24.23 -18.17
N TYR A 403 13.12 23.99 -17.04
CA TYR A 403 12.54 23.33 -15.89
C TYR A 403 11.26 24.00 -15.33
N PRO A 404 11.22 25.34 -15.06
CA PRO A 404 9.99 25.96 -14.59
C PRO A 404 8.84 25.89 -15.61
N TYR A 405 9.18 25.99 -16.90
CA TYR A 405 8.19 25.89 -17.97
C TYR A 405 7.53 24.52 -18.04
N LEU A 406 8.29 23.46 -17.81
CA LEU A 406 7.83 22.08 -17.95
C LEU A 406 7.20 21.52 -16.66
N PHE A 407 7.73 21.88 -15.49
CA PHE A 407 7.43 21.18 -14.24
C PHE A 407 6.83 22.05 -13.14
N LEU A 408 6.88 23.38 -13.25
CA LEU A 408 6.23 24.26 -12.27
C LEU A 408 4.88 24.82 -12.75
N SER A 409 4.61 24.76 -14.05
CA SER A 409 3.37 25.25 -14.67
C SER A 409 2.48 24.14 -15.26
N SER A 410 2.92 22.88 -15.21
CA SER A 410 2.25 21.74 -15.82
C SER A 410 2.28 20.53 -14.89
N SER A 411 1.49 19.51 -15.22
CA SER A 411 1.54 18.20 -14.55
C SER A 411 2.88 17.52 -14.83
N LYS A 412 3.63 17.19 -13.80
CA LYS A 412 4.92 16.52 -13.91
C LYS A 412 4.79 15.13 -14.57
N PRO A 413 3.87 14.24 -14.14
CA PRO A 413 3.68 12.94 -14.80
C PRO A 413 3.34 13.04 -16.27
N GLU A 414 2.44 13.97 -16.66
CA GLU A 414 2.09 14.18 -18.07
C GLU A 414 3.27 14.65 -18.90
N THR A 415 4.11 15.50 -18.33
CA THR A 415 5.35 15.98 -18.98
C THR A 415 6.29 14.80 -19.27
N HIS A 416 6.44 13.87 -18.33
CA HIS A 416 7.24 12.66 -18.54
C HIS A 416 6.65 11.75 -19.60
N LEU A 417 5.35 11.48 -19.55
CA LEU A 417 4.66 10.67 -20.57
C LEU A 417 4.82 11.25 -21.98
N ALA A 418 4.63 12.57 -22.11
CA ALA A 418 4.83 13.27 -23.38
C ALA A 418 6.29 13.20 -23.86
N ALA A 419 7.26 13.25 -22.96
CA ALA A 419 8.67 13.11 -23.32
C ALA A 419 9.00 11.66 -23.76
N PHE A 420 8.54 10.66 -23.03
CA PHE A 420 8.75 9.25 -23.39
C PHE A 420 8.19 8.89 -24.76
N SER A 421 7.07 9.48 -25.17
CA SER A 421 6.52 9.28 -26.52
C SER A 421 7.45 9.74 -27.67
N ARG A 422 8.52 10.50 -27.35
CA ARG A 422 9.48 11.06 -28.31
C ARG A 422 10.86 10.40 -28.23
N ILE A 423 11.05 9.46 -27.31
CA ILE A 423 12.34 8.75 -27.10
C ILE A 423 12.19 7.32 -27.62
N SER A 424 13.18 6.84 -28.36
CA SER A 424 13.21 5.44 -28.74
C SER A 424 13.55 4.55 -27.55
N ASP A 425 12.97 3.37 -27.47
CA ASP A 425 13.14 2.44 -26.34
C ASP A 425 14.63 2.17 -26.02
N GLY A 426 15.45 1.87 -27.02
CA GLY A 426 16.87 1.66 -26.83
C GLY A 426 17.66 2.88 -26.34
N ASP A 427 17.16 4.10 -26.58
CA ASP A 427 17.79 5.33 -26.07
C ASP A 427 17.41 5.60 -24.63
N ILE A 428 16.23 5.15 -24.18
CA ILE A 428 15.80 5.27 -22.77
C ILE A 428 16.81 4.57 -21.86
N ALA A 429 17.07 3.28 -22.07
CA ALA A 429 18.00 2.52 -21.23
C ALA A 429 19.42 3.09 -21.25
N ARG A 430 19.91 3.50 -22.46
CA ARG A 430 21.28 3.98 -22.66
C ARG A 430 21.55 5.30 -21.99
N SER A 431 20.57 6.22 -22.07
CA SER A 431 20.74 7.63 -21.66
C SER A 431 20.09 7.97 -20.33
N ALA A 432 19.41 7.01 -19.69
CA ALA A 432 18.77 7.21 -18.38
C ALA A 432 19.76 7.79 -17.35
N PRO A 433 19.28 8.63 -16.43
CA PRO A 433 20.12 9.17 -15.35
C PRO A 433 20.87 8.07 -14.60
N ARG A 434 22.11 8.35 -14.20
CA ARG A 434 22.99 7.35 -13.59
C ARG A 434 22.42 6.79 -12.30
N GLU A 435 21.81 7.62 -11.48
CA GLU A 435 21.17 7.24 -10.22
C GLU A 435 20.02 6.27 -10.43
N ILE A 436 19.19 6.46 -11.47
CA ILE A 436 18.09 5.55 -11.78
C ILE A 436 18.62 4.22 -12.30
N ARG A 437 19.64 4.25 -13.16
CA ARG A 437 20.25 3.00 -13.64
C ARG A 437 20.84 2.20 -12.48
N LYS A 438 21.54 2.85 -11.55
CA LYS A 438 22.10 2.19 -10.35
C LYS A 438 21.00 1.63 -9.45
N LEU A 439 19.88 2.38 -9.27
CA LEU A 439 18.72 1.90 -8.52
C LEU A 439 18.18 0.61 -9.14
N ILE A 440 17.98 0.59 -10.45
CA ILE A 440 17.43 -0.57 -11.15
C ILE A 440 18.42 -1.76 -11.11
N GLU A 441 19.71 -1.51 -11.27
CA GLU A 441 20.76 -2.53 -11.11
C GLU A 441 20.77 -3.11 -9.68
N TYR A 442 20.61 -2.28 -8.67
CA TYR A 442 20.50 -2.71 -7.28
C TYR A 442 19.26 -3.60 -7.06
N VAL A 443 18.10 -3.18 -7.57
CA VAL A 443 16.86 -3.98 -7.52
C VAL A 443 17.08 -5.33 -8.19
N LYS A 444 17.64 -5.35 -9.40
CA LYS A 444 17.94 -6.56 -10.14
C LYS A 444 18.83 -7.50 -9.32
N GLN A 445 19.94 -6.99 -8.78
CA GLN A 445 20.85 -7.77 -7.94
C GLN A 445 20.16 -8.38 -6.72
N LYS A 446 19.31 -7.60 -6.04
CA LYS A 446 18.56 -8.11 -4.87
C LYS A 446 17.49 -9.15 -5.24
N LEU A 447 16.87 -9.01 -6.40
CA LEU A 447 15.91 -10.00 -6.89
C LEU A 447 16.60 -11.30 -7.36
N ASP A 448 17.76 -11.20 -8.01
CA ASP A 448 18.54 -12.36 -8.48
C ASP A 448 19.05 -13.18 -7.29
N LEU A 449 19.54 -12.52 -6.23
CA LEU A 449 19.93 -13.21 -4.99
C LEU A 449 18.76 -13.91 -4.30
N SER A 450 17.52 -13.42 -4.48
CA SER A 450 16.31 -14.09 -4.00
C SER A 450 15.82 -15.21 -4.93
N GLY A 451 16.39 -15.35 -6.11
CA GLY A 451 16.04 -16.34 -7.13
C GLY A 451 16.88 -17.61 -7.10
N GLU A 452 18.03 -17.63 -6.42
CA GLU A 452 18.84 -18.85 -6.28
C GLU A 452 18.22 -19.91 -5.34
N ASP A 453 17.13 -19.53 -4.61
CA ASP A 453 16.37 -20.43 -3.74
C ASP A 453 14.97 -20.78 -4.29
N ALA A 454 14.71 -20.63 -5.58
CA ALA A 454 13.41 -20.93 -6.20
C ALA A 454 13.34 -22.34 -6.79
#